data_cd78d24d84bd9c70d962139f5ca2fbc5
#
_entry.id   cd78d24d84bd9c70d962139f5ca2fbc5
#
_cell.length_a   1.000
_cell.length_b   1.000
_cell.length_c   1.000
_cell.angle_alpha   90.00
_cell.angle_beta   90.00
_cell.angle_gamma   90.00
#
_symmetry.space_group_name_H-M   'P 1'
#
loop_
_entity.id
_entity.type
_entity.pdbx_description
1 polymer ?
#
loop_
_entity_poly.entity_id
_entity_poly.type
_entity_poly.pdbx_seq_one_letter_code
_entity_poly.pdbx_strand_id
1 'polypeptide(L)'
;MVTSAQALKKYGDPTLENNMVVWDVPTELEVGVIPKKLYCNKDMVAPLSAAFKNLIDTGYVKELKTFDGCFNIRKKRGLTSMSLHSWGIAIDVNAAWNQLNMTPTLSAGFVKCFTDANFEWGGTWERKDGMHFQLKSI
;
A
#
# COMPACT_ATOMS: atom_id res chain seq x y z
N MET A 1 13.73 1.73 5.63
CA MET A 1 12.66 0.80 5.21
C MET A 1 12.11 0.08 6.43
N VAL A 2 10.79 0.05 6.59
CA VAL A 2 10.14 -0.76 7.65
C VAL A 2 10.38 -2.24 7.37
N THR A 3 10.83 -2.97 8.38
CA THR A 3 11.11 -4.40 8.29
C THR A 3 9.99 -5.23 8.91
N SER A 4 9.93 -6.51 8.55
CA SER A 4 9.00 -7.47 9.16
C SER A 4 9.23 -7.57 10.68
N ALA A 5 10.49 -7.50 11.13
CA ALA A 5 10.81 -7.52 12.55
C ALA A 5 10.25 -6.30 13.30
N GLN A 6 10.33 -5.12 12.69
CA GLN A 6 9.75 -3.91 13.26
C GLN A 6 8.22 -3.99 13.33
N ALA A 7 7.58 -4.50 12.28
CA ALA A 7 6.13 -4.70 12.26
C ALA A 7 5.69 -5.71 13.31
N LEU A 8 6.40 -6.84 13.45
CA LEU A 8 6.12 -7.84 14.48
C LEU A 8 6.25 -7.24 15.88
N LYS A 9 7.28 -6.44 16.11
CA LYS A 9 7.49 -5.78 17.42
C LYS A 9 6.35 -4.82 17.76
N LYS A 10 5.89 -4.03 16.78
CA LYS A 10 4.85 -3.02 17.01
C LYS A 10 3.44 -3.62 17.06
N TYR A 11 3.12 -4.52 16.15
CA TYR A 11 1.75 -5.01 15.93
C TYR A 11 1.51 -6.42 16.45
N GLY A 12 2.58 -7.17 16.74
CA GLY A 12 2.49 -8.55 17.21
C GLY A 12 2.23 -9.55 16.08
N ASP A 13 1.79 -10.73 16.45
CA ASP A 13 1.45 -11.80 15.52
C ASP A 13 0.36 -11.33 14.55
N PRO A 14 0.61 -11.34 13.22
CA PRO A 14 -0.36 -10.85 12.25
C PRO A 14 -1.65 -11.66 12.22
N THR A 15 -1.62 -12.93 12.61
CA THR A 15 -2.82 -13.79 12.65
C THR A 15 -3.84 -13.35 13.70
N LEU A 16 -3.41 -12.56 14.69
CA LEU A 16 -4.31 -12.02 15.74
C LEU A 16 -5.09 -10.79 15.26
N GLU A 17 -4.64 -10.13 14.20
CA GLU A 17 -5.31 -8.98 13.57
C GLU A 17 -5.68 -7.85 14.56
N ASN A 18 -4.84 -7.65 15.59
CA ASN A 18 -5.16 -6.74 16.72
C ASN A 18 -5.27 -5.27 16.33
N ASN A 19 -4.63 -4.87 15.24
CA ASN A 19 -4.56 -3.46 14.81
C ASN A 19 -5.34 -3.20 13.52
N MET A 20 -6.16 -4.16 13.09
CA MET A 20 -6.91 -4.07 11.85
C MET A 20 -8.25 -3.38 12.08
N VAL A 21 -8.68 -2.63 11.05
CA VAL A 21 -9.98 -1.97 11.01
C VAL A 21 -10.63 -2.16 9.65
N VAL A 22 -11.95 -2.17 9.62
CA VAL A 22 -12.70 -1.99 8.37
C VAL A 22 -12.90 -0.49 8.20
N TRP A 23 -12.14 0.09 7.28
CA TRP A 23 -12.22 1.52 7.02
C TRP A 23 -13.27 1.82 5.97
N ASP A 24 -14.29 2.59 6.36
CA ASP A 24 -15.26 3.16 5.42
C ASP A 24 -14.60 4.40 4.80
N VAL A 25 -14.24 4.28 3.53
CA VAL A 25 -13.59 5.37 2.80
C VAL A 25 -14.60 6.52 2.63
N PRO A 26 -14.24 7.76 3.01
CA PRO A 26 -15.14 8.91 2.85
C PRO A 26 -15.63 9.06 1.41
N THR A 27 -16.89 9.48 1.24
CA THR A 27 -17.53 9.60 -0.08
C THR A 27 -16.75 10.48 -1.03
N GLU A 28 -16.13 11.56 -0.54
CA GLU A 28 -15.31 12.46 -1.37
C GLU A 28 -14.04 11.81 -1.94
N LEU A 29 -13.62 10.66 -1.38
CA LEU A 29 -12.49 9.88 -1.89
C LEU A 29 -12.92 8.71 -2.78
N GLU A 30 -14.22 8.46 -2.93
CA GLU A 30 -14.73 7.39 -3.76
C GLU A 30 -14.71 7.76 -5.24
N VAL A 31 -13.52 7.89 -5.81
CA VAL A 31 -13.30 8.28 -7.21
C VAL A 31 -12.62 7.12 -7.95
N GLY A 32 -13.13 6.81 -9.14
CA GLY A 32 -12.58 5.74 -9.96
C GLY A 32 -12.63 4.39 -9.25
N VAL A 33 -11.49 3.72 -9.16
CA VAL A 33 -11.37 2.39 -8.54
C VAL A 33 -10.95 2.42 -7.07
N ILE A 34 -10.85 3.61 -6.46
CA ILE A 34 -10.59 3.70 -5.02
C ILE A 34 -11.69 2.92 -4.30
N PRO A 35 -11.32 1.97 -3.42
CA PRO A 35 -12.31 1.12 -2.76
C PRO A 35 -13.19 1.92 -1.80
N LYS A 36 -14.46 1.51 -1.68
CA LYS A 36 -15.41 2.13 -0.74
C LYS A 36 -15.16 1.69 0.70
N LYS A 37 -14.65 0.48 0.87
CA LYS A 37 -14.26 -0.11 2.16
C LYS A 37 -12.92 -0.79 1.99
N LEU A 38 -12.09 -0.73 3.04
CA LEU A 38 -10.79 -1.37 3.03
C LEU A 38 -10.50 -1.96 4.40
N TYR A 39 -10.15 -3.24 4.41
CA TYR A 39 -9.62 -3.89 5.61
C TYR A 39 -8.12 -3.62 5.68
N CYS A 40 -7.71 -2.78 6.61
CA CYS A 40 -6.32 -2.34 6.73
C CYS A 40 -5.93 -2.12 8.19
N ASN A 41 -4.64 -1.96 8.42
CA ASN A 41 -4.16 -1.52 9.73
C ASN A 41 -4.70 -0.13 10.04
N LYS A 42 -5.07 0.12 11.29
CA LYS A 42 -5.54 1.45 11.73
C LYS A 42 -4.58 2.58 11.37
N ASP A 43 -3.27 2.30 11.35
CA ASP A 43 -2.22 3.27 11.02
C ASP A 43 -2.16 3.61 9.52
N MET A 44 -2.87 2.86 8.69
CA MET A 44 -2.99 3.13 7.24
C MET A 44 -4.04 4.18 6.91
N VAL A 45 -5.01 4.39 7.79
CA VAL A 45 -6.18 5.22 7.47
C VAL A 45 -5.78 6.66 7.11
N ALA A 46 -5.00 7.32 7.94
CA ALA A 46 -4.57 8.69 7.68
C ALA A 46 -3.63 8.80 6.45
N PRO A 47 -2.58 7.97 6.29
CA PRO A 47 -1.75 7.99 5.10
C PRO A 47 -2.51 7.71 3.80
N LEU A 48 -3.40 6.71 3.79
CA LEU A 48 -4.19 6.42 2.59
C LEU A 48 -5.18 7.54 2.26
N SER A 49 -5.80 8.14 3.27
CA SER A 49 -6.66 9.31 3.06
C SER A 49 -5.89 10.43 2.36
N ALA A 50 -4.67 10.73 2.82
CA ALA A 50 -3.82 11.74 2.22
C ALA A 50 -3.40 11.37 0.79
N ALA A 51 -2.98 10.11 0.56
CA ALA A 51 -2.58 9.64 -0.76
C ALA A 51 -3.74 9.70 -1.76
N PHE A 52 -4.92 9.22 -1.39
CA PHE A 52 -6.11 9.25 -2.24
C PHE A 52 -6.53 10.69 -2.56
N LYS A 53 -6.49 11.58 -1.56
CA LYS A 53 -6.74 13.01 -1.77
C LYS A 53 -5.74 13.60 -2.76
N ASN A 54 -4.46 13.29 -2.62
CA ASN A 54 -3.42 13.74 -3.54
C ASN A 54 -3.69 13.26 -4.98
N LEU A 55 -4.09 11.99 -5.14
CA LEU A 55 -4.44 11.44 -6.47
C LEU A 55 -5.59 12.21 -7.12
N ILE A 56 -6.63 12.51 -6.33
CA ILE A 56 -7.82 13.23 -6.83
C ILE A 56 -7.47 14.67 -7.18
N ASP A 57 -6.80 15.38 -6.27
CA ASP A 57 -6.49 16.80 -6.43
C ASP A 57 -5.54 17.07 -7.61
N THR A 58 -4.65 16.13 -7.92
CA THR A 58 -3.70 16.24 -9.03
C THR A 58 -4.20 15.67 -10.35
N GLY A 59 -5.29 14.91 -10.32
CA GLY A 59 -5.81 14.19 -11.47
C GLY A 59 -5.12 12.86 -11.75
N TYR A 60 -4.07 12.49 -11.01
CA TYR A 60 -3.39 11.20 -11.17
C TYR A 60 -4.25 10.00 -10.78
N VAL A 61 -5.40 10.23 -10.15
CA VAL A 61 -6.38 9.16 -9.87
C VAL A 61 -6.79 8.41 -11.14
N LYS A 62 -6.74 9.05 -12.29
CA LYS A 62 -7.03 8.41 -13.59
C LYS A 62 -6.02 7.32 -13.95
N GLU A 63 -4.83 7.40 -13.43
CA GLU A 63 -3.78 6.40 -13.65
C GLU A 63 -3.96 5.17 -12.75
N LEU A 64 -4.75 5.27 -11.68
CA LEU A 64 -5.12 4.15 -10.82
C LEU A 64 -6.15 3.28 -11.55
N LYS A 65 -5.70 2.14 -12.07
CA LYS A 65 -6.52 1.23 -12.87
C LYS A 65 -7.13 0.12 -12.03
N THR A 66 -6.36 -0.40 -11.08
CA THR A 66 -6.80 -1.45 -10.15
C THR A 66 -6.22 -1.21 -8.77
N PHE A 67 -7.02 -1.53 -7.76
CA PHE A 67 -6.58 -1.62 -6.38
C PHE A 67 -6.56 -3.11 -6.00
N ASP A 68 -5.38 -3.69 -5.88
CA ASP A 68 -5.19 -5.15 -5.88
C ASP A 68 -5.11 -5.78 -4.49
N GLY A 69 -5.04 -4.98 -3.45
CA GLY A 69 -5.15 -5.48 -2.10
C GLY A 69 -4.32 -4.75 -1.06
N CYS A 70 -4.59 -5.10 0.19
CA CYS A 70 -3.91 -4.58 1.36
C CYS A 70 -3.53 -5.73 2.30
N PHE A 71 -4.50 -6.29 3.02
CA PHE A 71 -4.25 -7.33 4.01
C PHE A 71 -4.14 -8.70 3.37
N ASN A 72 -2.98 -9.36 3.58
CA ASN A 72 -2.74 -10.72 3.14
C ASN A 72 -1.59 -11.31 3.95
N ILE A 73 -1.89 -12.32 4.75
CA ILE A 73 -0.87 -13.00 5.59
C ILE A 73 -0.10 -13.96 4.71
N ARG A 74 1.14 -13.60 4.39
CA ARG A 74 2.02 -14.42 3.58
C ARG A 74 3.49 -14.03 3.75
N LYS A 75 4.38 -14.94 3.39
CA LYS A 75 5.80 -14.61 3.24
C LYS A 75 6.03 -13.79 1.97
N LYS A 76 7.09 -13.00 1.95
CA LYS A 76 7.57 -12.37 0.72
C LYS A 76 7.93 -13.46 -0.29
N ARG A 77 7.65 -13.22 -1.57
CA ARG A 77 7.92 -14.18 -2.64
C ARG A 77 9.41 -14.55 -2.65
N GLY A 78 9.71 -15.87 -2.56
CA GLY A 78 11.07 -16.38 -2.58
C GLY A 78 11.90 -16.09 -1.33
N LEU A 79 11.30 -15.55 -0.28
CA LEU A 79 11.98 -15.20 0.98
C LEU A 79 11.29 -15.87 2.16
N THR A 80 11.98 -15.87 3.31
CA THR A 80 11.45 -16.47 4.56
C THR A 80 10.75 -15.47 5.45
N SER A 81 11.03 -14.16 5.28
CA SER A 81 10.40 -13.09 6.05
C SER A 81 8.96 -12.84 5.61
N MET A 82 8.12 -12.42 6.55
CA MET A 82 6.73 -12.09 6.27
C MET A 82 6.62 -10.80 5.45
N SER A 83 5.69 -10.79 4.50
CA SER A 83 5.31 -9.58 3.78
C SER A 83 4.65 -8.58 4.74
N LEU A 84 4.85 -7.28 4.53
CA LEU A 84 4.19 -6.23 5.32
C LEU A 84 2.67 -6.18 5.08
N HIS A 85 2.18 -6.77 3.99
CA HIS A 85 0.74 -7.01 3.81
C HIS A 85 0.15 -7.82 4.96
N SER A 86 0.95 -8.65 5.62
CA SER A 86 0.51 -9.47 6.75
C SER A 86 0.00 -8.64 7.93
N TRP A 87 0.45 -7.41 8.07
CA TRP A 87 0.00 -6.46 9.11
C TRP A 87 -0.90 -5.35 8.55
N GLY A 88 -1.30 -5.44 7.27
CA GLY A 88 -2.16 -4.45 6.63
C GLY A 88 -1.52 -3.06 6.47
N ILE A 89 -0.19 -2.98 6.38
CA ILE A 89 0.57 -1.73 6.23
C ILE A 89 1.22 -1.58 4.85
N ALA A 90 0.74 -2.32 3.87
CA ALA A 90 1.14 -2.22 2.48
C ALA A 90 -0.07 -2.39 1.58
N ILE A 91 0.00 -1.79 0.39
CA ILE A 91 -1.01 -1.95 -0.67
C ILE A 91 -0.33 -2.30 -1.99
N ASP A 92 -1.08 -2.96 -2.86
CA ASP A 92 -0.71 -3.17 -4.25
C ASP A 92 -1.72 -2.48 -5.17
N VAL A 93 -1.21 -1.78 -6.17
CA VAL A 93 -2.02 -1.10 -7.19
C VAL A 93 -1.46 -1.39 -8.58
N ASN A 94 -2.33 -1.42 -9.59
CA ASN A 94 -1.95 -1.66 -10.99
C ASN A 94 -1.05 -2.89 -11.17
N ALA A 95 -1.35 -3.96 -10.45
CA ALA A 95 -0.51 -5.16 -10.38
C ALA A 95 -0.26 -5.80 -11.73
N ALA A 96 -1.25 -5.84 -12.61
CA ALA A 96 -1.13 -6.46 -13.94
C ALA A 96 -0.01 -5.83 -14.80
N TRP A 97 0.27 -4.54 -14.59
CA TRP A 97 1.27 -3.79 -15.34
C TRP A 97 2.60 -3.59 -14.60
N ASN A 98 2.69 -4.03 -13.34
CA ASN A 98 3.82 -3.76 -12.46
C ASN A 98 4.22 -4.97 -11.64
N GLN A 99 4.37 -6.11 -12.30
CA GLN A 99 4.77 -7.36 -11.65
C GLN A 99 6.21 -7.30 -11.10
N LEU A 100 6.50 -8.15 -10.15
CA LEU A 100 7.83 -8.25 -9.53
C LEU A 100 8.92 -8.37 -10.60
N ASN A 101 10.00 -7.60 -10.45
CA ASN A 101 11.16 -7.51 -11.35
C ASN A 101 10.87 -6.91 -12.74
N MET A 102 9.64 -6.47 -13.01
CA MET A 102 9.34 -5.73 -14.23
C MET A 102 9.74 -4.26 -14.10
N THR A 103 10.03 -3.61 -15.21
CA THR A 103 10.17 -2.16 -15.25
C THR A 103 8.83 -1.52 -14.88
N PRO A 104 8.77 -0.68 -13.84
CA PRO A 104 7.51 -0.07 -13.42
C PRO A 104 6.93 0.86 -14.49
N THR A 105 5.59 0.91 -14.55
CA THR A 105 4.85 1.76 -15.49
C THR A 105 4.21 2.98 -14.84
N LEU A 106 4.24 3.09 -13.49
CA LEU A 106 3.66 4.22 -12.79
C LEU A 106 4.46 5.50 -13.03
N SER A 107 3.77 6.61 -13.29
CA SER A 107 4.42 7.90 -13.48
C SER A 107 4.99 8.44 -12.16
N ALA A 108 5.98 9.33 -12.27
CA ALA A 108 6.58 9.99 -11.11
C ALA A 108 5.54 10.78 -10.30
N GLY A 109 4.58 11.42 -10.97
CA GLY A 109 3.51 12.17 -10.30
C GLY A 109 2.57 11.29 -9.51
N PHE A 110 2.20 10.14 -10.06
CA PHE A 110 1.40 9.15 -9.35
C PHE A 110 2.11 8.67 -8.08
N VAL A 111 3.37 8.26 -8.23
CA VAL A 111 4.20 7.79 -7.11
C VAL A 111 4.33 8.86 -6.03
N LYS A 112 4.53 10.12 -6.43
CA LYS A 112 4.67 11.24 -5.50
C LYS A 112 3.41 11.44 -4.62
N CYS A 113 2.22 11.16 -5.14
CA CYS A 113 1.00 11.22 -4.35
C CYS A 113 1.07 10.32 -3.11
N PHE A 114 1.72 9.18 -3.22
CA PHE A 114 1.92 8.25 -2.11
C PHE A 114 3.15 8.60 -1.27
N THR A 115 4.28 8.93 -1.90
CA THR A 115 5.51 9.22 -1.15
C THR A 115 5.40 10.49 -0.31
N ASP A 116 4.59 11.45 -0.71
CA ASP A 116 4.25 12.64 0.10
C ASP A 116 3.33 12.30 1.29
N ALA A 117 2.73 11.11 1.30
CA ALA A 117 1.77 10.66 2.30
C ALA A 117 2.32 9.54 3.22
N ASN A 118 3.62 9.52 3.46
CA ASN A 118 4.30 8.52 4.31
C ASN A 118 4.32 7.10 3.72
N PHE A 119 4.39 7.00 2.40
CA PHE A 119 4.62 5.72 1.74
C PHE A 119 6.01 5.64 1.11
N GLU A 120 6.53 4.43 1.06
CA GLU A 120 7.70 4.04 0.28
C GLU A 120 7.24 3.18 -0.88
N TRP A 121 7.81 3.41 -2.06
CA TRP A 121 7.49 2.70 -3.28
C TRP A 121 8.51 1.61 -3.61
N GLY A 122 8.05 0.41 -3.89
CA GLY A 122 8.92 -0.72 -4.23
C GLY A 122 9.54 -0.67 -5.62
N GLY A 123 9.10 0.25 -6.47
CA GLY A 123 9.61 0.37 -7.84
C GLY A 123 11.05 0.84 -7.95
N THR A 124 11.62 1.43 -6.89
CA THR A 124 13.01 1.87 -6.83
C THR A 124 13.94 0.86 -6.17
N TRP A 125 13.39 -0.24 -5.66
CA TRP A 125 14.21 -1.26 -5.01
C TRP A 125 15.04 -2.03 -6.02
N GLU A 126 16.13 -2.65 -5.55
CA GLU A 126 16.94 -3.54 -6.38
C GLU A 126 16.07 -4.69 -6.93
N ARG A 127 15.30 -5.33 -6.06
CA ARG A 127 14.22 -6.24 -6.44
C ARG A 127 12.96 -5.40 -6.67
N LYS A 128 12.79 -4.92 -7.91
CA LYS A 128 11.68 -4.01 -8.25
C LYS A 128 10.32 -4.64 -7.96
N ASP A 129 9.50 -3.89 -7.25
CA ASP A 129 8.12 -4.25 -6.93
C ASP A 129 7.22 -3.04 -7.18
N GLY A 130 6.96 -2.77 -8.45
CA GLY A 130 6.34 -1.52 -8.91
C GLY A 130 4.90 -1.33 -8.48
N MET A 131 4.17 -2.43 -8.16
CA MET A 131 2.80 -2.35 -7.65
C MET A 131 2.74 -1.97 -6.18
N HIS A 132 3.83 -2.14 -5.44
CA HIS A 132 3.86 -2.16 -3.98
C HIS A 132 4.18 -0.80 -3.37
N PHE A 133 3.31 -0.36 -2.46
CA PHE A 133 3.53 0.78 -1.57
C PHE A 133 3.37 0.32 -0.13
N GLN A 134 4.27 0.73 0.75
CA GLN A 134 4.22 0.40 2.17
C GLN A 134 4.45 1.63 3.02
N LEU A 135 3.99 1.62 4.27
CA LEU A 135 4.29 2.70 5.19
C LEU A 135 5.81 2.89 5.30
N LYS A 136 6.26 4.12 5.17
CA LYS A 136 7.67 4.49 5.26
C LYS A 136 8.16 4.43 6.71
N SER A 137 7.27 4.73 7.64
CA SER A 137 7.54 4.67 9.09
C SER A 137 6.30 4.19 9.84
N ILE A 138 6.52 3.58 10.97
CA ILE A 138 5.45 3.09 11.84
C ILE A 138 5.67 3.46 13.29
#